data_c808b8816e7324519cb9c79e9ed23307
#
_entry.id   c808b8816e7324519cb9c79e9ed23307
#
_cell.length_a   1.000
_cell.length_b   1.000
_cell.length_c   1.000
_cell.angle_alpha   90.00
_cell.angle_beta   90.00
_cell.angle_gamma   90.00
#
_symmetry.space_group_name_H-M   'P 1'
#
loop_
_entity.id
_entity.type
_entity.pdbx_description
1 polymer ?
#
loop_
_entity_poly.entity_id
_entity_poly.type
_entity_poly.pdbx_seq_one_letter_code
_entity_poly.pdbx_strand_id
1 'polypeptide(L)'
;MDAIRGLFGVNPQRGQLPKVESDYVYPTSLLDDTYLFRDLILTWTFCFNDVLDPEKLHSSLTRLLEIGDWRKFGGRLRLNGKDRLEIHVPREFTPERPAVRYTHEAFDMSINSHPLGKKMPKVTEKPSTQPGAQEFKEFAVTSDDPVNGSDLFKGDKPQMSLRIVSFSDATLVSLVWPHSAMDAVGFQAMLKNWSLVMAGREAEVLPVLRARDDMVYDIVEPPSGMEETAQEESHLAQKRISGFKLVLFGLRFLWDLLWQGACQSKSIFLPKEAVAKLMRQALEEATITTHPGDEKPFISEGDVLAAWTARLIASSDPRRLPVTTLTTVNLRYRFKSLMETAGVYTQNLATAAYTFLSPAMARGPIGPIALASRQHIKAQTTEPQLRAIMRTLIAEKEKKDTTLLFGEPNMLSVGG
;
A
#
# COMPACT_ATOMS: atom_id res chain seq x y z
N MET A 1 -8.44 -14.54 -8.68
CA MET A 1 -8.05 -15.63 -7.77
C MET A 1 -9.26 -16.30 -7.11
N ASP A 2 -10.33 -15.58 -6.80
CA ASP A 2 -11.49 -16.19 -6.16
C ASP A 2 -12.30 -17.14 -7.05
N ALA A 3 -12.31 -16.94 -8.37
CA ALA A 3 -12.84 -17.93 -9.30
C ALA A 3 -12.05 -19.26 -9.24
N ILE A 4 -10.75 -19.20 -8.97
CA ILE A 4 -9.89 -20.36 -8.77
C ILE A 4 -10.10 -20.95 -7.37
N ARG A 5 -10.28 -20.09 -6.35
CA ARG A 5 -10.62 -20.55 -4.97
C ARG A 5 -12.00 -21.21 -4.90
N GLY A 6 -12.99 -20.71 -5.64
CA GLY A 6 -14.31 -21.34 -5.77
C GLY A 6 -14.27 -22.74 -6.41
N LEU A 7 -13.34 -22.96 -7.33
CA LEU A 7 -13.13 -24.28 -7.95
C LEU A 7 -12.53 -25.31 -6.98
N PHE A 8 -11.79 -24.88 -5.95
CA PHE A 8 -11.17 -25.77 -4.95
C PHE A 8 -11.96 -25.86 -3.64
N GLY A 9 -13.16 -25.29 -3.56
CA GLY A 9 -14.08 -25.47 -2.42
C GLY A 9 -13.56 -24.93 -1.07
N VAL A 10 -12.64 -23.97 -1.07
CA VAL A 10 -12.13 -23.37 0.15
C VAL A 10 -13.16 -22.38 0.69
N ASN A 11 -13.91 -22.80 1.71
CA ASN A 11 -14.80 -21.90 2.43
C ASN A 11 -13.99 -21.02 3.39
N PRO A 12 -13.90 -19.69 3.15
CA PRO A 12 -13.10 -18.80 3.99
C PRO A 12 -13.61 -18.69 5.44
N GLN A 13 -14.85 -19.07 5.71
CA GLN A 13 -15.41 -19.12 7.07
C GLN A 13 -15.01 -20.39 7.83
N ARG A 14 -14.42 -21.39 7.16
CA ARG A 14 -14.03 -22.64 7.80
C ARG A 14 -12.82 -22.41 8.72
N GLY A 15 -13.02 -22.62 10.01
CA GLY A 15 -11.98 -22.46 11.05
C GLY A 15 -12.03 -21.13 11.80
N GLN A 16 -13.03 -20.27 11.56
CA GLN A 16 -13.28 -19.13 12.43
C GLN A 16 -13.81 -19.59 13.79
N LEU A 17 -13.29 -18.99 14.85
CA LEU A 17 -13.83 -19.17 16.20
C LEU A 17 -15.16 -18.46 16.36
N PRO A 18 -16.02 -18.91 17.28
CA PRO A 18 -17.24 -18.19 17.65
C PRO A 18 -16.95 -16.73 18.01
N LYS A 19 -17.90 -15.84 17.72
CA LYS A 19 -17.83 -14.44 18.13
C LYS A 19 -17.86 -14.37 19.67
N VAL A 20 -17.05 -13.48 20.21
CA VAL A 20 -17.09 -13.14 21.64
C VAL A 20 -18.04 -11.95 21.77
N GLU A 21 -19.18 -12.14 22.45
CA GLU A 21 -20.25 -11.14 22.54
C GLU A 21 -19.81 -9.83 23.21
N SER A 22 -18.81 -9.91 24.11
CA SER A 22 -18.26 -8.73 24.77
C SER A 22 -17.35 -7.87 23.90
N ASP A 23 -16.87 -8.37 22.75
CA ASP A 23 -15.96 -7.65 21.89
C ASP A 23 -16.64 -6.43 21.24
N TYR A 24 -15.89 -5.34 21.06
CA TYR A 24 -16.32 -4.25 20.19
C TYR A 24 -16.19 -4.70 18.74
N VAL A 25 -17.20 -4.39 17.91
CA VAL A 25 -17.17 -4.69 16.49
C VAL A 25 -16.99 -3.40 15.69
N TYR A 26 -15.93 -3.35 14.89
CA TYR A 26 -15.65 -2.28 13.94
C TYR A 26 -15.91 -2.77 12.52
N PRO A 27 -16.66 -2.03 11.72
CA PRO A 27 -16.78 -2.33 10.29
C PRO A 27 -15.46 -1.99 9.59
N THR A 28 -15.24 -2.58 8.43
CA THR A 28 -14.20 -2.17 7.49
C THR A 28 -14.79 -1.27 6.41
N SER A 29 -14.00 -0.33 5.89
CA SER A 29 -14.41 0.55 4.79
C SER A 29 -14.47 -0.20 3.45
N LEU A 30 -15.03 0.44 2.43
CA LEU A 30 -15.10 -0.10 1.06
C LEU A 30 -13.73 -0.50 0.53
N LEU A 31 -12.75 0.39 0.69
CA LEU A 31 -11.40 0.17 0.18
C LEU A 31 -10.58 -0.79 1.06
N ASP A 32 -10.86 -0.87 2.37
CA ASP A 32 -10.24 -1.84 3.27
C ASP A 32 -10.67 -3.29 2.93
N ASP A 33 -11.92 -3.45 2.47
CA ASP A 33 -12.59 -4.74 2.30
C ASP A 33 -12.56 -5.22 0.83
N THR A 34 -11.54 -4.87 0.06
CA THR A 34 -11.34 -5.42 -1.28
C THR A 34 -10.72 -6.83 -1.20
N TYR A 35 -11.01 -7.70 -2.16
CA TYR A 35 -10.43 -9.05 -2.19
C TYR A 35 -8.91 -9.04 -2.17
N LEU A 36 -8.28 -8.07 -2.86
CA LEU A 36 -6.83 -7.92 -2.86
C LEU A 36 -6.31 -7.59 -1.46
N PHE A 37 -6.90 -6.61 -0.77
CA PHE A 37 -6.41 -6.15 0.53
C PHE A 37 -6.74 -7.11 1.67
N ARG A 38 -7.81 -7.89 1.55
CA ARG A 38 -8.11 -8.98 2.50
C ARG A 38 -6.99 -10.01 2.60
N ASP A 39 -6.31 -10.29 1.47
CA ASP A 39 -5.31 -11.35 1.38
C ASP A 39 -3.87 -10.84 1.51
N LEU A 40 -3.66 -9.53 1.39
CA LEU A 40 -2.34 -8.93 1.39
C LEU A 40 -1.86 -8.62 2.82
N ILE A 41 -0.76 -9.25 3.20
CA ILE A 41 -0.05 -8.98 4.46
C ILE A 41 1.16 -8.11 4.15
N LEU A 42 1.28 -7.00 4.86
CA LEU A 42 2.38 -6.06 4.75
C LEU A 42 3.38 -6.28 5.90
N THR A 43 4.65 -6.11 5.59
CA THR A 43 5.73 -6.13 6.58
C THR A 43 6.67 -4.98 6.31
N TRP A 44 6.87 -4.11 7.31
CA TRP A 44 7.87 -3.06 7.27
C TRP A 44 8.87 -3.26 8.40
N THR A 45 10.16 -3.20 8.03
CA THR A 45 11.28 -3.33 8.97
C THR A 45 12.06 -2.03 8.97
N PHE A 46 12.27 -1.48 10.16
CA PHE A 46 13.11 -0.31 10.41
C PHE A 46 14.42 -0.79 11.01
N CYS A 47 15.52 -0.30 10.49
CA CYS A 47 16.86 -0.54 11.05
C CYS A 47 17.34 0.74 11.75
N PHE A 48 17.52 0.66 13.05
CA PHE A 48 18.09 1.73 13.87
C PHE A 48 19.55 1.39 14.18
N ASN A 49 20.45 2.35 13.96
CA ASN A 49 21.86 2.25 14.33
C ASN A 49 22.05 2.60 15.83
N ASP A 50 21.19 2.05 16.66
CA ASP A 50 21.15 2.25 18.10
C ASP A 50 20.51 1.05 18.77
N VAL A 51 20.79 0.84 20.06
CA VAL A 51 20.21 -0.24 20.87
C VAL A 51 18.95 0.30 21.54
N LEU A 52 17.79 -0.03 21.00
CA LEU A 52 16.50 0.37 21.56
C LEU A 52 16.03 -0.65 22.58
N ASP A 53 15.29 -0.15 23.59
CA ASP A 53 14.65 -0.99 24.61
C ASP A 53 13.44 -1.72 24.02
N PRO A 54 13.48 -3.05 23.88
CA PRO A 54 12.42 -3.82 23.28
C PRO A 54 11.11 -3.84 24.10
N GLU A 55 11.22 -3.82 25.43
CA GLU A 55 10.05 -3.80 26.33
C GLU A 55 9.34 -2.44 26.28
N LYS A 56 10.10 -1.35 26.18
CA LYS A 56 9.54 -0.02 26.00
C LYS A 56 8.83 0.11 24.66
N LEU A 57 9.38 -0.46 23.59
CA LEU A 57 8.74 -0.49 22.28
C LEU A 57 7.43 -1.28 22.32
N HIS A 58 7.44 -2.47 22.90
CA HIS A 58 6.24 -3.32 23.01
C HIS A 58 5.16 -2.69 23.89
N SER A 59 5.51 -2.27 25.11
CA SER A 59 4.55 -1.68 26.06
C SER A 59 3.93 -0.39 25.55
N SER A 60 4.71 0.48 24.90
CA SER A 60 4.19 1.72 24.32
C SER A 60 3.28 1.50 23.10
N LEU A 61 3.54 0.48 22.27
CA LEU A 61 2.64 0.11 21.19
C LEU A 61 1.33 -0.44 21.76
N THR A 62 1.41 -1.37 22.70
CA THR A 62 0.23 -1.90 23.40
C THR A 62 -0.60 -0.77 23.99
N ARG A 63 0.07 0.19 24.67
CA ARG A 63 -0.58 1.37 25.24
C ARG A 63 -1.27 2.25 24.21
N LEU A 64 -0.65 2.51 23.03
CA LEU A 64 -1.32 3.21 21.95
C LEU A 64 -2.62 2.50 21.54
N LEU A 65 -2.58 1.16 21.44
CA LEU A 65 -3.74 0.35 21.02
C LEU A 65 -4.85 0.27 22.11
N GLU A 66 -4.66 0.86 23.27
CA GLU A 66 -5.70 1.06 24.30
C GLU A 66 -6.40 2.42 24.18
N ILE A 67 -5.78 3.39 23.48
CA ILE A 67 -6.26 4.78 23.39
C ILE A 67 -7.35 4.91 22.31
N GLY A 68 -8.57 5.23 22.72
CA GLY A 68 -9.68 5.51 21.81
C GLY A 68 -9.86 4.46 20.71
N ASP A 69 -10.07 4.93 19.47
CA ASP A 69 -10.27 4.03 18.34
C ASP A 69 -8.97 3.47 17.73
N TRP A 70 -7.79 3.81 18.27
CA TRP A 70 -6.55 3.09 17.95
C TRP A 70 -6.66 1.60 18.31
N ARG A 71 -7.55 1.26 19.24
CA ARG A 71 -7.82 -0.13 19.63
C ARG A 71 -8.25 -1.04 18.49
N LYS A 72 -8.82 -0.50 17.42
CA LYS A 72 -9.22 -1.30 16.26
C LYS A 72 -8.05 -2.13 15.68
N PHE A 73 -6.81 -1.62 15.77
CA PHE A 73 -5.63 -2.30 15.25
C PHE A 73 -5.15 -3.47 16.11
N GLY A 74 -5.57 -3.54 17.38
CA GLY A 74 -5.40 -4.70 18.25
C GLY A 74 -6.51 -5.75 18.09
N GLY A 75 -7.42 -5.57 17.13
CA GLY A 75 -8.55 -6.47 16.90
C GLY A 75 -8.20 -7.76 16.14
N ARG A 76 -9.21 -8.58 15.96
CA ARG A 76 -9.19 -9.87 15.25
C ARG A 76 -10.05 -9.75 14.01
N LEU A 77 -9.55 -10.18 12.87
CA LEU A 77 -10.34 -10.17 11.63
C LEU A 77 -11.33 -11.32 11.62
N ARG A 78 -12.56 -11.00 11.23
CA ARG A 78 -13.66 -11.97 11.07
C ARG A 78 -14.45 -11.66 9.80
N LEU A 79 -14.99 -12.69 9.18
CA LEU A 79 -15.98 -12.54 8.13
C LEU A 79 -17.38 -12.71 8.73
N ASN A 80 -18.27 -11.78 8.45
CA ASN A 80 -19.68 -11.91 8.86
C ASN A 80 -20.47 -12.81 7.89
N GLY A 81 -21.75 -13.06 8.21
CA GLY A 81 -22.62 -13.92 7.40
C GLY A 81 -22.90 -13.40 5.97
N LYS A 82 -22.51 -12.17 5.66
CA LYS A 82 -22.61 -11.55 4.32
C LYS A 82 -21.27 -11.47 3.58
N ASP A 83 -20.26 -12.23 4.03
CA ASP A 83 -18.89 -12.19 3.51
C ASP A 83 -18.25 -10.79 3.57
N ARG A 84 -18.57 -10.00 4.61
CA ARG A 84 -17.95 -8.71 4.88
C ARG A 84 -16.95 -8.85 6.01
N LEU A 85 -15.83 -8.16 5.87
CA LEU A 85 -14.79 -8.12 6.89
C LEU A 85 -15.22 -7.25 8.07
N GLU A 86 -15.03 -7.77 9.29
CA GLU A 86 -15.25 -7.07 10.55
C GLU A 86 -14.00 -7.21 11.43
N ILE A 87 -13.76 -6.20 12.28
CA ILE A 87 -12.68 -6.23 13.25
C ILE A 87 -13.30 -6.36 14.65
N HIS A 88 -13.05 -7.49 15.31
CA HIS A 88 -13.52 -7.80 16.64
C HIS A 88 -12.43 -7.46 17.65
N VAL A 89 -12.68 -6.51 18.54
CA VAL A 89 -11.68 -5.96 19.48
C VAL A 89 -12.06 -6.33 20.90
N PRO A 90 -11.21 -7.06 21.65
CA PRO A 90 -11.43 -7.32 23.06
C PRO A 90 -11.70 -6.03 23.84
N ARG A 91 -12.60 -6.07 24.83
CA ARG A 91 -12.82 -4.93 25.74
C ARG A 91 -11.55 -4.57 26.49
N GLU A 92 -10.84 -5.61 26.91
CA GLU A 92 -9.53 -5.48 27.56
C GLU A 92 -8.56 -6.42 26.88
N PHE A 93 -7.35 -5.95 26.64
CA PHE A 93 -6.27 -6.81 26.15
C PHE A 93 -5.64 -7.53 27.34
N THR A 94 -5.46 -8.84 27.18
CA THR A 94 -4.88 -9.73 28.21
C THR A 94 -3.70 -10.51 27.60
N PRO A 95 -2.90 -11.20 28.41
CA PRO A 95 -1.84 -12.08 27.89
C PRO A 95 -2.36 -13.15 26.92
N GLU A 96 -3.59 -13.64 27.13
CA GLU A 96 -4.25 -14.65 26.25
C GLU A 96 -4.84 -14.00 24.99
N ARG A 97 -5.25 -12.74 25.08
CA ARG A 97 -5.82 -11.95 24.00
C ARG A 97 -5.09 -10.60 23.84
N PRO A 98 -3.78 -10.60 23.50
CA PRO A 98 -2.97 -9.39 23.46
C PRO A 98 -3.39 -8.43 22.34
N ALA A 99 -3.03 -7.15 22.49
CA ALA A 99 -3.25 -6.14 21.46
C ALA A 99 -2.39 -6.37 20.21
N VAL A 100 -1.17 -6.89 20.43
CA VAL A 100 -0.19 -7.14 19.38
C VAL A 100 0.56 -8.44 19.70
N ARG A 101 0.84 -9.27 18.70
CA ARG A 101 1.80 -10.36 18.89
C ARG A 101 3.20 -9.76 18.99
N TYR A 102 3.94 -10.21 19.98
CA TYR A 102 5.27 -9.71 20.25
C TYR A 102 6.30 -10.83 20.24
N THR A 103 7.41 -10.62 19.54
CA THR A 103 8.57 -11.49 19.59
C THR A 103 9.86 -10.68 19.65
N HIS A 104 10.79 -11.11 20.48
CA HIS A 104 12.11 -10.50 20.61
C HIS A 104 13.19 -11.56 20.46
N GLU A 105 14.22 -11.23 19.70
CA GLU A 105 15.43 -12.03 19.53
C GLU A 105 16.64 -11.12 19.73
N ALA A 106 17.67 -11.61 20.44
CA ALA A 106 18.86 -10.83 20.72
C ALA A 106 20.13 -11.59 20.28
N PHE A 107 21.02 -10.88 19.62
CA PHE A 107 22.34 -11.37 19.21
C PHE A 107 23.43 -10.58 19.91
N ASP A 108 24.32 -11.28 20.64
CA ASP A 108 25.47 -10.67 21.31
C ASP A 108 26.63 -10.46 20.29
N MET A 109 26.29 -9.72 19.21
CA MET A 109 27.25 -9.35 18.17
C MET A 109 26.76 -8.11 17.42
N SER A 110 27.67 -7.44 16.71
CA SER A 110 27.33 -6.37 15.76
C SER A 110 26.48 -6.90 14.61
N ILE A 111 25.53 -6.11 14.11
CA ILE A 111 24.73 -6.43 12.94
C ILE A 111 25.61 -6.73 11.71
N ASN A 112 26.77 -6.05 11.60
CA ASN A 112 27.74 -6.30 10.52
C ASN A 112 28.53 -7.60 10.68
N SER A 113 28.55 -8.20 11.86
CA SER A 113 29.15 -9.50 12.12
C SER A 113 28.19 -10.66 11.88
N HIS A 114 26.89 -10.38 11.86
CA HIS A 114 25.88 -11.41 11.61
C HIS A 114 25.87 -11.81 10.12
N PRO A 115 25.81 -13.13 9.78
CA PRO A 115 25.89 -13.61 8.39
C PRO A 115 24.85 -12.99 7.43
N LEU A 116 23.65 -12.73 7.92
CA LEU A 116 22.59 -12.06 7.16
C LEU A 116 22.67 -10.54 7.30
N GLY A 117 22.92 -10.02 8.49
CA GLY A 117 22.96 -8.58 8.77
C GLY A 117 24.00 -7.82 7.94
N LYS A 118 25.19 -8.40 7.73
CA LYS A 118 26.24 -7.80 6.89
C LYS A 118 25.84 -7.57 5.42
N LYS A 119 24.79 -8.27 4.95
CA LYS A 119 24.26 -8.16 3.58
C LYS A 119 23.20 -7.07 3.43
N MET A 120 22.76 -6.44 4.52
CA MET A 120 21.74 -5.39 4.45
C MET A 120 22.18 -4.25 3.51
N PRO A 121 21.24 -3.66 2.77
CA PRO A 121 21.53 -2.58 1.84
C PRO A 121 22.27 -1.43 2.52
N LYS A 122 23.28 -0.88 1.85
CA LYS A 122 24.14 0.21 2.35
C LYS A 122 24.14 1.37 1.36
N VAL A 123 24.40 2.55 1.88
CA VAL A 123 24.68 3.73 1.07
C VAL A 123 25.98 3.49 0.28
N THR A 124 25.96 3.79 -1.02
CA THR A 124 27.10 3.64 -1.92
C THR A 124 27.36 4.94 -2.68
N GLU A 125 28.60 5.21 -3.08
CA GLU A 125 28.95 6.41 -3.84
C GLU A 125 28.36 6.42 -5.27
N LYS A 126 28.13 5.23 -5.83
CA LYS A 126 27.58 5.06 -7.19
C LYS A 126 26.26 4.29 -7.12
N PRO A 127 25.39 4.39 -8.15
CA PRO A 127 24.22 3.53 -8.26
C PRO A 127 24.60 2.04 -8.09
N SER A 128 23.85 1.34 -7.27
CA SER A 128 24.12 -0.07 -6.97
C SER A 128 22.86 -0.90 -6.86
N THR A 129 22.95 -2.17 -7.26
CA THR A 129 21.91 -3.18 -7.03
C THR A 129 22.33 -4.04 -5.85
N GLN A 130 21.45 -4.16 -4.86
CA GLN A 130 21.70 -4.80 -3.58
C GLN A 130 20.60 -5.84 -3.28
N PRO A 131 20.79 -6.70 -2.26
CA PRO A 131 19.75 -7.64 -1.83
C PRO A 131 18.41 -6.95 -1.59
N GLY A 132 17.33 -7.60 -1.98
CA GLY A 132 15.98 -7.10 -1.73
C GLY A 132 15.45 -7.50 -0.36
N ALA A 133 14.34 -6.88 0.06
CA ALA A 133 13.75 -7.09 1.38
C ALA A 133 13.44 -8.57 1.70
N GLN A 134 13.09 -9.36 0.70
CA GLN A 134 12.80 -10.80 0.86
C GLN A 134 13.97 -11.62 1.40
N GLU A 135 15.22 -11.19 1.15
CA GLU A 135 16.40 -11.87 1.65
C GLU A 135 16.56 -11.73 3.19
N PHE A 136 15.88 -10.74 3.80
CA PHE A 136 15.93 -10.43 5.24
C PHE A 136 14.67 -10.86 6.00
N LYS A 137 13.87 -11.73 5.40
CA LYS A 137 12.59 -12.17 5.96
C LYS A 137 12.73 -12.75 7.37
N GLU A 138 13.82 -13.45 7.66
CA GLU A 138 14.10 -14.03 8.99
C GLU A 138 14.17 -13.00 10.11
N PHE A 139 14.59 -11.77 9.80
CA PHE A 139 14.59 -10.69 10.79
C PHE A 139 13.21 -10.06 10.97
N ALA A 140 12.33 -10.21 9.99
CA ALA A 140 11.08 -9.48 9.93
C ALA A 140 9.87 -10.26 10.43
N VAL A 141 9.82 -11.58 10.20
CA VAL A 141 8.68 -12.43 10.51
C VAL A 141 9.13 -13.75 11.12
N THR A 142 8.22 -14.39 11.84
CA THR A 142 8.36 -15.74 12.38
C THR A 142 7.46 -16.72 11.63
N SER A 143 7.58 -18.02 11.91
CA SER A 143 6.68 -19.05 11.36
C SER A 143 5.21 -18.86 11.76
N ASP A 144 4.95 -18.15 12.86
CA ASP A 144 3.60 -17.92 13.38
C ASP A 144 2.92 -16.69 12.77
N ASP A 145 3.69 -15.86 12.03
CA ASP A 145 3.14 -14.70 11.34
C ASP A 145 2.27 -15.12 10.15
N PRO A 146 1.18 -14.39 9.86
CA PRO A 146 0.32 -14.70 8.74
C PRO A 146 1.08 -14.52 7.42
N VAL A 147 0.90 -15.46 6.50
CA VAL A 147 1.40 -15.36 5.13
C VAL A 147 0.37 -14.68 4.23
N ASN A 148 -0.90 -14.83 4.56
CA ASN A 148 -2.01 -14.22 3.85
C ASN A 148 -3.17 -13.90 4.82
N GLY A 149 -4.16 -13.14 4.36
CA GLY A 149 -5.28 -12.73 5.20
C GLY A 149 -6.10 -13.88 5.77
N SER A 150 -6.18 -15.01 5.05
CA SER A 150 -6.94 -16.17 5.52
C SER A 150 -6.34 -16.82 6.79
N ASP A 151 -5.06 -16.58 7.07
CA ASP A 151 -4.41 -17.06 8.30
C ASP A 151 -4.87 -16.26 9.52
N LEU A 152 -5.29 -15.01 9.33
CA LEU A 152 -5.84 -14.15 10.39
C LEU A 152 -7.30 -14.49 10.72
N PHE A 153 -8.03 -15.17 9.83
CA PHE A 153 -9.40 -15.63 10.11
C PHE A 153 -9.43 -16.89 10.97
N LYS A 154 -8.30 -17.59 11.08
CA LYS A 154 -8.16 -18.82 11.88
C LYS A 154 -7.69 -18.47 13.30
N GLY A 155 -8.42 -18.93 14.30
CA GLY A 155 -8.07 -18.66 15.68
C GLY A 155 -8.39 -17.24 16.16
N ASP A 156 -7.79 -16.83 17.27
CA ASP A 156 -8.01 -15.53 17.92
C ASP A 156 -6.73 -14.68 17.93
N LYS A 157 -6.00 -14.66 16.80
CA LYS A 157 -4.76 -13.91 16.66
C LYS A 157 -5.05 -12.42 16.42
N PRO A 158 -4.33 -11.49 17.08
CA PRO A 158 -4.42 -10.08 16.73
C PRO A 158 -3.92 -9.86 15.31
N GLN A 159 -4.50 -8.86 14.63
CA GLN A 159 -4.15 -8.56 13.24
C GLN A 159 -2.75 -7.96 13.05
N MET A 160 -2.12 -7.50 14.14
CA MET A 160 -0.77 -6.93 14.10
C MET A 160 0.23 -7.78 14.86
N SER A 161 1.48 -7.80 14.40
CA SER A 161 2.61 -8.30 15.15
C SER A 161 3.78 -7.32 15.14
N LEU A 162 4.54 -7.34 16.24
CA LEU A 162 5.77 -6.60 16.46
C LEU A 162 6.90 -7.62 16.68
N ARG A 163 7.89 -7.60 15.80
CA ARG A 163 9.13 -8.36 15.99
C ARG A 163 10.29 -7.39 16.18
N ILE A 164 11.07 -7.63 17.23
CA ILE A 164 12.28 -6.86 17.52
C ILE A 164 13.46 -7.81 17.46
N VAL A 165 14.52 -7.41 16.74
CA VAL A 165 15.79 -8.11 16.71
C VAL A 165 16.88 -7.14 17.15
N SER A 166 17.49 -7.43 18.30
CA SER A 166 18.52 -6.60 18.92
C SER A 166 19.91 -7.13 18.61
N PHE A 167 20.81 -6.22 18.24
CA PHE A 167 22.25 -6.44 18.11
C PHE A 167 22.99 -5.56 19.10
N SER A 168 24.29 -5.76 19.26
CA SER A 168 25.10 -4.93 20.17
C SER A 168 25.24 -3.46 19.72
N ASP A 169 24.90 -3.15 18.45
CA ASP A 169 25.05 -1.82 17.81
C ASP A 169 23.86 -1.41 16.97
N ALA A 170 22.80 -2.20 16.92
CA ALA A 170 21.63 -1.91 16.10
C ALA A 170 20.36 -2.59 16.63
N THR A 171 19.20 -2.07 16.23
CA THR A 171 17.90 -2.71 16.48
C THR A 171 17.09 -2.73 15.21
N LEU A 172 16.55 -3.89 14.85
CA LEU A 172 15.53 -4.03 13.81
C LEU A 172 14.16 -4.10 14.45
N VAL A 173 13.26 -3.23 14.00
CA VAL A 173 11.86 -3.19 14.45
C VAL A 173 10.97 -3.48 13.26
N SER A 174 10.29 -4.61 13.29
CA SER A 174 9.41 -5.08 12.21
C SER A 174 7.96 -5.09 12.66
N LEU A 175 7.09 -4.50 11.86
CA LEU A 175 5.64 -4.54 12.04
C LEU A 175 5.01 -5.30 10.88
N VAL A 176 4.11 -6.22 11.20
CA VAL A 176 3.33 -7.00 10.25
C VAL A 176 1.85 -6.70 10.46
N TRP A 177 1.12 -6.39 9.38
CA TRP A 177 -0.32 -6.11 9.44
C TRP A 177 -1.01 -6.43 8.11
N PRO A 178 -2.32 -6.75 8.10
CA PRO A 178 -3.07 -6.91 6.87
C PRO A 178 -3.32 -5.55 6.20
N HIS A 179 -3.23 -5.49 4.89
CA HIS A 179 -3.48 -4.23 4.16
C HIS A 179 -4.92 -3.71 4.34
N SER A 180 -5.86 -4.61 4.69
CA SER A 180 -7.22 -4.24 5.06
C SER A 180 -7.34 -3.44 6.37
N ALA A 181 -6.28 -3.30 7.16
CA ALA A 181 -6.30 -2.50 8.37
C ALA A 181 -6.02 -1.02 8.09
N MET A 182 -5.03 -0.73 7.22
CA MET A 182 -4.62 0.64 6.89
C MET A 182 -3.67 0.67 5.69
N ASP A 183 -3.63 1.81 5.01
CA ASP A 183 -2.62 2.13 4.00
C ASP A 183 -1.33 2.71 4.62
N ALA A 184 -0.34 3.02 3.77
CA ALA A 184 0.95 3.57 4.20
C ALA A 184 0.82 4.89 4.99
N VAL A 185 -0.18 5.73 4.70
CA VAL A 185 -0.40 7.00 5.40
C VAL A 185 -1.05 6.76 6.76
N GLY A 186 -1.99 5.81 6.85
CA GLY A 186 -2.53 5.34 8.12
C GLY A 186 -1.44 4.74 9.01
N PHE A 187 -0.55 3.95 8.43
CA PHE A 187 0.61 3.41 9.13
C PHE A 187 1.58 4.50 9.60
N GLN A 188 1.87 5.50 8.77
CA GLN A 188 2.68 6.65 9.18
C GLN A 188 2.05 7.41 10.36
N ALA A 189 0.72 7.58 10.35
CA ALA A 189 0.00 8.19 11.46
C ALA A 189 0.14 7.35 12.74
N MET A 190 0.06 6.02 12.64
CA MET A 190 0.29 5.12 13.77
C MET A 190 1.71 5.27 14.33
N LEU A 191 2.73 5.28 13.49
CA LEU A 191 4.12 5.46 13.94
C LEU A 191 4.34 6.79 14.67
N LYS A 192 3.76 7.88 14.17
CA LYS A 192 3.83 9.19 14.82
C LYS A 192 3.18 9.15 16.21
N ASN A 193 1.98 8.59 16.32
CA ASN A 193 1.27 8.51 17.60
C ASN A 193 1.94 7.51 18.56
N TRP A 194 2.50 6.42 18.06
CA TRP A 194 3.33 5.52 18.85
C TRP A 194 4.56 6.22 19.43
N SER A 195 5.24 7.06 18.64
CA SER A 195 6.37 7.84 19.13
C SER A 195 6.00 8.84 20.23
N LEU A 196 4.77 9.40 20.20
CA LEU A 196 4.26 10.25 21.28
C LEU A 196 4.07 9.46 22.57
N VAL A 197 3.49 8.26 22.50
CA VAL A 197 3.34 7.37 23.67
C VAL A 197 4.71 6.99 24.25
N MET A 198 5.68 6.60 23.39
CA MET A 198 7.05 6.32 23.83
C MET A 198 7.73 7.49 24.54
N ALA A 199 7.38 8.72 24.14
CA ALA A 199 7.89 9.95 24.75
C ALA A 199 7.12 10.39 26.00
N GLY A 200 6.10 9.62 26.46
CA GLY A 200 5.23 10.00 27.58
C GLY A 200 4.25 11.14 27.26
N ARG A 201 4.00 11.41 25.98
CA ARG A 201 3.15 12.50 25.48
C ARG A 201 1.78 11.98 25.02
N GLU A 202 1.15 11.10 25.79
CA GLU A 202 -0.13 10.46 25.43
C GLU A 202 -1.26 11.46 25.21
N ALA A 203 -1.26 12.59 25.92
CA ALA A 203 -2.26 13.64 25.75
C ALA A 203 -2.26 14.30 24.36
N GLU A 204 -1.19 14.11 23.58
CA GLU A 204 -1.03 14.65 22.24
C GLU A 204 -1.37 13.61 21.14
N VAL A 205 -1.72 12.39 21.52
CA VAL A 205 -2.13 11.35 20.59
C VAL A 205 -3.40 11.80 19.87
N LEU A 206 -3.32 11.88 18.54
CA LEU A 206 -4.44 12.30 17.73
C LEU A 206 -5.50 11.19 17.63
N PRO A 207 -6.81 11.53 17.72
CA PRO A 207 -7.87 10.55 17.58
C PRO A 207 -7.92 9.97 16.16
N VAL A 208 -8.28 8.69 16.06
CA VAL A 208 -8.64 8.07 14.78
C VAL A 208 -10.03 8.58 14.37
N LEU A 209 -10.11 9.23 13.23
CA LEU A 209 -11.35 9.76 12.71
C LEU A 209 -12.11 8.70 11.92
N ARG A 210 -13.45 8.70 12.08
CA ARG A 210 -14.35 7.86 11.30
C ARG A 210 -13.99 6.38 11.35
N ALA A 211 -13.53 5.89 12.50
CA ALA A 211 -13.12 4.50 12.70
C ALA A 211 -14.25 3.48 12.43
N ARG A 212 -15.51 3.93 12.50
CA ARG A 212 -16.73 3.11 12.30
C ARG A 212 -17.51 3.46 11.05
N ASP A 213 -17.09 4.50 10.32
CA ASP A 213 -17.77 5.00 9.13
C ASP A 213 -16.87 4.86 7.91
N ASP A 214 -17.47 4.81 6.74
CA ASP A 214 -16.77 4.68 5.47
C ASP A 214 -16.70 6.02 4.75
N MET A 215 -15.52 6.61 4.71
CA MET A 215 -15.27 7.91 4.09
C MET A 215 -15.49 7.93 2.58
N VAL A 216 -15.47 6.78 1.91
CA VAL A 216 -15.66 6.72 0.45
C VAL A 216 -17.06 7.18 0.09
N TYR A 217 -18.08 6.86 0.89
CA TYR A 217 -19.45 7.33 0.66
C TYR A 217 -19.58 8.84 0.85
N ASP A 218 -18.93 9.40 1.87
CA ASP A 218 -18.91 10.87 2.10
C ASP A 218 -18.21 11.62 0.94
N ILE A 219 -17.16 11.01 0.37
CA ILE A 219 -16.41 11.59 -0.77
C ILE A 219 -17.29 11.67 -2.02
N VAL A 220 -18.14 10.68 -2.29
CA VAL A 220 -18.96 10.65 -3.51
C VAL A 220 -20.15 11.58 -3.45
N GLU A 221 -20.63 11.95 -2.27
CA GLU A 221 -21.72 12.90 -2.13
C GLU A 221 -21.26 14.32 -2.53
N PRO A 222 -22.01 15.03 -3.38
CA PRO A 222 -21.67 16.41 -3.71
C PRO A 222 -21.75 17.29 -2.46
N PRO A 223 -20.90 18.33 -2.33
CA PRO A 223 -21.06 19.32 -1.26
C PRO A 223 -22.45 19.93 -1.27
N SER A 224 -23.05 20.13 -0.10
CA SER A 224 -24.39 20.72 0.05
C SER A 224 -24.48 22.06 -0.70
N GLY A 225 -25.42 22.18 -1.63
CA GLY A 225 -25.64 23.39 -2.43
C GLY A 225 -24.99 23.38 -3.83
N MET A 226 -24.24 22.34 -4.22
CA MET A 226 -23.94 22.12 -5.62
C MET A 226 -25.07 21.30 -6.24
N GLU A 227 -25.74 21.90 -7.26
CA GLU A 227 -26.60 21.11 -8.13
C GLU A 227 -25.80 19.94 -8.72
N GLU A 228 -26.45 18.80 -8.94
CA GLU A 228 -25.91 17.69 -9.73
C GLU A 228 -25.64 18.17 -11.16
N THR A 229 -24.64 19.03 -11.33
CA THR A 229 -24.08 19.30 -12.65
C THR A 229 -23.61 17.96 -13.21
N ALA A 230 -24.00 17.67 -14.44
CA ALA A 230 -23.83 16.43 -15.16
C ALA A 230 -22.65 15.62 -14.65
N GLN A 231 -22.90 14.44 -14.09
CA GLN A 231 -21.88 13.61 -13.46
C GLN A 231 -20.76 13.38 -14.48
N GLU A 232 -19.59 13.96 -14.21
CA GLU A 232 -18.45 13.82 -15.09
C GLU A 232 -18.07 12.34 -15.19
N GLU A 233 -17.96 11.83 -16.41
CA GLU A 233 -17.52 10.47 -16.65
C GLU A 233 -16.00 10.38 -16.40
N SER A 234 -15.57 9.27 -15.80
CA SER A 234 -14.15 9.04 -15.56
C SER A 234 -13.37 8.98 -16.88
N HIS A 235 -12.28 9.75 -16.99
CA HIS A 235 -11.32 9.64 -18.11
C HIS A 235 -10.78 8.22 -18.31
N LEU A 236 -10.87 7.38 -17.28
CA LEU A 236 -10.44 5.98 -17.33
C LEU A 236 -11.49 5.04 -17.92
N ALA A 237 -12.74 5.47 -18.10
CA ALA A 237 -13.84 4.59 -18.52
C ALA A 237 -13.54 3.87 -19.83
N GLN A 238 -13.01 4.57 -20.85
CA GLN A 238 -12.66 4.01 -22.15
C GLN A 238 -11.43 3.07 -22.12
N LYS A 239 -10.60 3.18 -21.10
CA LYS A 239 -9.40 2.35 -20.88
C LYS A 239 -9.66 1.14 -19.97
N ARG A 240 -10.88 0.97 -19.50
CA ARG A 240 -11.25 -0.16 -18.66
C ARG A 240 -11.10 -1.49 -19.40
N ILE A 241 -10.38 -2.42 -18.78
CA ILE A 241 -10.26 -3.80 -19.24
C ILE A 241 -11.41 -4.60 -18.63
N SER A 242 -12.35 -5.03 -19.46
CA SER A 242 -13.54 -5.80 -19.04
C SER A 242 -13.91 -6.87 -20.06
N GLY A 243 -14.82 -7.78 -19.71
CA GLY A 243 -15.31 -8.82 -20.60
C GLY A 243 -14.18 -9.66 -21.19
N PHE A 244 -14.21 -9.89 -22.52
CA PHE A 244 -13.20 -10.72 -23.22
C PHE A 244 -11.76 -10.18 -23.06
N LYS A 245 -11.58 -8.86 -23.00
CA LYS A 245 -10.26 -8.24 -22.75
C LYS A 245 -9.67 -8.65 -21.40
N LEU A 246 -10.50 -8.79 -20.37
CA LEU A 246 -10.07 -9.25 -19.03
C LEU A 246 -9.63 -10.72 -19.08
N VAL A 247 -10.32 -11.56 -19.84
CA VAL A 247 -9.92 -12.96 -20.03
C VAL A 247 -8.56 -13.04 -20.72
N LEU A 248 -8.34 -12.27 -21.80
CA LEU A 248 -7.05 -12.20 -22.48
C LEU A 248 -5.93 -11.71 -21.58
N PHE A 249 -6.18 -10.67 -20.79
CA PHE A 249 -5.22 -10.18 -19.79
C PHE A 249 -4.87 -11.28 -18.78
N GLY A 250 -5.88 -11.98 -18.24
CA GLY A 250 -5.69 -13.06 -17.27
C GLY A 250 -4.89 -14.24 -17.83
N LEU A 251 -5.21 -14.69 -19.06
CA LEU A 251 -4.47 -15.77 -19.73
C LEU A 251 -3.00 -15.38 -19.96
N ARG A 252 -2.78 -14.16 -20.39
CA ARG A 252 -1.44 -13.64 -20.59
C ARG A 252 -0.66 -13.51 -19.29
N PHE A 253 -1.27 -12.93 -18.23
CA PHE A 253 -0.66 -12.83 -16.94
C PHE A 253 -0.26 -14.20 -16.38
N LEU A 254 -1.15 -15.19 -16.54
CA LEU A 254 -0.86 -16.57 -16.15
C LEU A 254 0.30 -17.17 -16.97
N TRP A 255 0.33 -16.91 -18.27
CA TRP A 255 1.44 -17.34 -19.14
C TRP A 255 2.77 -16.72 -18.70
N ASP A 256 2.81 -15.41 -18.47
CA ASP A 256 4.01 -14.72 -18.01
C ASP A 256 4.48 -15.28 -16.64
N LEU A 257 3.54 -15.56 -15.72
CA LEU A 257 3.84 -16.14 -14.41
C LEU A 257 4.46 -17.56 -14.51
N LEU A 258 3.94 -18.38 -15.40
CA LEU A 258 4.44 -19.75 -15.62
C LEU A 258 5.78 -19.75 -16.34
N TRP A 259 6.00 -18.81 -17.26
CA TRP A 259 7.21 -18.78 -18.11
C TRP A 259 8.39 -18.09 -17.44
N GLN A 260 8.16 -17.03 -16.67
CA GLN A 260 9.23 -16.24 -16.08
C GLN A 260 9.80 -16.84 -14.76
N GLY A 261 9.15 -17.86 -14.21
CA GLY A 261 9.63 -18.52 -12.99
C GLY A 261 9.52 -17.65 -11.72
N ALA A 262 10.40 -17.91 -10.75
CA ALA A 262 10.37 -17.22 -9.46
C ALA A 262 10.83 -15.77 -9.56
N CYS A 263 10.05 -14.85 -9.00
CA CYS A 263 10.43 -13.44 -8.89
C CYS A 263 11.58 -13.25 -7.88
N GLN A 264 12.57 -12.46 -8.27
CA GLN A 264 13.64 -12.02 -7.38
C GLN A 264 13.41 -10.55 -6.98
N SER A 265 13.47 -10.28 -5.68
CA SER A 265 13.45 -8.91 -5.17
C SER A 265 14.89 -8.38 -5.10
N LYS A 266 15.10 -7.15 -5.60
CA LYS A 266 16.35 -6.41 -5.49
C LYS A 266 16.09 -4.99 -5.05
N SER A 267 17.02 -4.41 -4.27
CA SER A 267 17.03 -2.99 -3.92
C SER A 267 17.98 -2.26 -4.86
N ILE A 268 17.54 -1.13 -5.39
CA ILE A 268 18.36 -0.23 -6.20
C ILE A 268 18.65 1.00 -5.35
N PHE A 269 19.89 1.26 -5.06
CA PHE A 269 20.32 2.50 -4.42
C PHE A 269 20.80 3.50 -5.48
N LEU A 270 20.23 4.71 -5.44
CA LEU A 270 20.60 5.83 -6.29
C LEU A 270 21.13 6.97 -5.41
N PRO A 271 22.43 7.33 -5.52
CA PRO A 271 22.95 8.52 -4.85
C PRO A 271 22.24 9.80 -5.31
N LYS A 272 22.20 10.81 -4.44
CA LYS A 272 21.55 12.09 -4.71
C LYS A 272 22.00 12.73 -6.04
N GLU A 273 23.28 12.64 -6.34
CA GLU A 273 23.89 13.16 -7.58
C GLU A 273 23.35 12.44 -8.82
N ALA A 274 23.13 11.11 -8.73
CA ALA A 274 22.56 10.33 -9.83
C ALA A 274 21.10 10.73 -10.09
N VAL A 275 20.30 10.90 -9.03
CA VAL A 275 18.92 11.39 -9.14
C VAL A 275 18.89 12.82 -9.72
N ALA A 276 19.75 13.73 -9.24
CA ALA A 276 19.85 15.08 -9.74
C ALA A 276 20.26 15.13 -11.23
N LYS A 277 21.10 14.20 -11.68
CA LYS A 277 21.47 14.06 -13.10
C LYS A 277 20.27 13.60 -13.94
N LEU A 278 19.52 12.59 -13.46
CA LEU A 278 18.30 12.13 -14.13
C LEU A 278 17.25 13.25 -14.23
N MET A 279 17.07 14.02 -13.16
CA MET A 279 16.17 15.17 -13.15
C MET A 279 16.54 16.25 -14.19
N ARG A 280 17.82 16.65 -14.26
CA ARG A 280 18.27 17.61 -15.27
C ARG A 280 18.03 17.12 -16.69
N GLN A 281 18.44 15.87 -16.97
CA GLN A 281 18.21 15.24 -18.25
C GLN A 281 16.72 15.22 -18.64
N ALA A 282 15.87 14.80 -17.72
CA ALA A 282 14.42 14.73 -17.97
C ALA A 282 13.80 16.10 -18.22
N LEU A 283 14.24 17.15 -17.50
CA LEU A 283 13.76 18.52 -17.72
C LEU A 283 14.19 19.07 -19.07
N GLU A 284 15.45 18.84 -19.48
CA GLU A 284 15.97 19.22 -20.80
C GLU A 284 15.17 18.53 -21.91
N GLU A 285 14.97 17.20 -21.81
CA GLU A 285 14.21 16.42 -22.78
C GLU A 285 12.72 16.84 -22.85
N ALA A 286 12.09 17.14 -21.69
CA ALA A 286 10.71 17.61 -21.63
C ALA A 286 10.56 19.00 -22.27
N THR A 287 11.54 19.90 -22.07
CA THR A 287 11.51 21.25 -22.63
C THR A 287 11.60 21.23 -24.17
N ILE A 288 12.37 20.30 -24.75
CA ILE A 288 12.48 20.15 -26.20
C ILE A 288 11.13 19.73 -26.84
N THR A 289 10.30 19.01 -26.09
CA THR A 289 8.99 18.51 -26.56
C THR A 289 7.83 19.48 -26.35
N THR A 290 8.03 20.56 -25.60
CA THR A 290 7.02 21.62 -25.41
C THR A 290 7.07 22.66 -26.55
N HIS A 291 5.89 23.16 -26.96
CA HIS A 291 5.83 24.16 -28.01
C HIS A 291 6.29 25.57 -27.51
N PRO A 292 6.89 26.38 -28.39
CA PRO A 292 7.21 27.76 -28.03
C PRO A 292 5.94 28.52 -27.62
N GLY A 293 5.91 29.04 -26.39
CA GLY A 293 4.75 29.74 -25.81
C GLY A 293 4.00 28.95 -24.73
N ASP A 294 4.25 27.66 -24.58
CA ASP A 294 3.70 26.87 -23.47
C ASP A 294 4.40 27.22 -22.15
N GLU A 295 3.69 27.02 -21.04
CA GLU A 295 4.30 27.08 -19.71
C GLU A 295 5.48 26.11 -19.60
N LYS A 296 6.51 26.48 -18.84
CA LYS A 296 7.64 25.58 -18.56
C LYS A 296 7.12 24.25 -17.97
N PRO A 297 7.56 23.11 -18.53
CA PRO A 297 7.08 21.82 -18.07
C PRO A 297 7.50 21.60 -16.61
N PHE A 298 6.53 21.24 -15.78
CA PHE A 298 6.77 20.82 -14.40
C PHE A 298 6.71 19.31 -14.32
N ILE A 299 7.81 18.70 -13.87
CA ILE A 299 7.90 17.27 -13.52
C ILE A 299 8.55 17.15 -12.14
N SER A 300 8.07 16.20 -11.33
CA SER A 300 8.62 15.92 -10.00
C SER A 300 9.67 14.80 -10.08
N GLU A 301 10.44 14.65 -9.01
CA GLU A 301 11.39 13.55 -8.86
C GLU A 301 10.67 12.19 -8.99
N GLY A 302 9.48 12.05 -8.40
CA GLY A 302 8.66 10.83 -8.53
C GLY A 302 8.27 10.52 -9.97
N ASP A 303 7.90 11.54 -10.79
CA ASP A 303 7.59 11.33 -12.21
C ASP A 303 8.81 10.84 -12.98
N VAL A 304 9.99 11.39 -12.68
CA VAL A 304 11.25 11.01 -13.35
C VAL A 304 11.68 9.59 -12.97
N LEU A 305 11.59 9.24 -11.70
CA LEU A 305 11.91 7.88 -11.24
C LEU A 305 10.93 6.84 -11.80
N ALA A 306 9.63 7.16 -11.86
CA ALA A 306 8.63 6.30 -12.49
C ALA A 306 8.89 6.15 -14.00
N ALA A 307 9.22 7.24 -14.70
CA ALA A 307 9.56 7.22 -16.11
C ALA A 307 10.83 6.39 -16.39
N TRP A 308 11.85 6.56 -15.56
CA TRP A 308 13.09 5.80 -15.64
C TRP A 308 12.82 4.30 -15.44
N THR A 309 12.03 3.93 -14.44
CA THR A 309 11.65 2.54 -14.18
C THR A 309 10.84 1.94 -15.34
N ALA A 310 9.83 2.67 -15.84
CA ALA A 310 9.03 2.25 -16.98
C ALA A 310 9.88 2.00 -18.23
N ARG A 311 10.84 2.91 -18.51
CA ARG A 311 11.78 2.77 -19.62
C ARG A 311 12.70 1.55 -19.46
N LEU A 312 13.23 1.30 -18.26
CA LEU A 312 14.07 0.14 -17.99
C LEU A 312 13.30 -1.16 -18.26
N ILE A 313 12.08 -1.29 -17.73
CA ILE A 313 11.22 -2.46 -17.94
C ILE A 313 10.86 -2.62 -19.40
N ALA A 314 10.43 -1.55 -20.08
CA ALA A 314 10.11 -1.59 -21.49
C ALA A 314 11.32 -1.99 -22.36
N SER A 315 12.53 -1.52 -22.01
CA SER A 315 13.75 -1.81 -22.77
C SER A 315 14.26 -3.23 -22.54
N SER A 316 13.99 -3.82 -21.37
CA SER A 316 14.37 -5.21 -21.07
C SER A 316 13.44 -6.25 -21.69
N ASP A 317 12.21 -5.89 -22.07
CA ASP A 317 11.26 -6.80 -22.70
C ASP A 317 11.37 -6.76 -24.24
N PRO A 318 11.75 -7.86 -24.92
CA PRO A 318 11.91 -7.88 -26.38
C PRO A 318 10.59 -7.75 -27.15
N ARG A 319 9.45 -8.00 -26.51
CA ARG A 319 8.12 -8.05 -27.14
C ARG A 319 7.58 -6.69 -27.58
N ARG A 320 8.19 -5.58 -27.19
CA ARG A 320 7.78 -4.21 -27.51
C ARG A 320 6.31 -3.92 -27.17
N LEU A 321 5.93 -4.20 -25.95
CA LEU A 321 4.56 -4.04 -25.49
C LEU A 321 4.28 -2.61 -25.03
N PRO A 322 3.00 -2.17 -25.01
CA PRO A 322 2.60 -0.95 -24.34
C PRO A 322 2.85 -1.09 -22.85
N VAL A 323 3.12 0.04 -22.19
CA VAL A 323 3.35 0.09 -20.73
C VAL A 323 2.27 0.93 -20.08
N THR A 324 1.66 0.40 -19.04
CA THR A 324 0.79 1.17 -18.15
C THR A 324 1.47 1.31 -16.81
N THR A 325 1.74 2.57 -16.41
CA THR A 325 2.24 2.85 -15.06
C THR A 325 1.10 3.24 -14.14
N LEU A 326 1.18 2.79 -12.89
CA LEU A 326 0.25 3.14 -11.82
C LEU A 326 0.98 4.04 -10.82
N THR A 327 0.40 5.19 -10.51
CA THR A 327 0.89 6.08 -9.46
C THR A 327 -0.16 6.17 -8.37
N THR A 328 0.20 5.83 -7.14
CA THR A 328 -0.70 5.90 -6.00
C THR A 328 -1.05 7.35 -5.68
N VAL A 329 -2.33 7.64 -5.52
CA VAL A 329 -2.90 8.96 -5.21
C VAL A 329 -3.58 8.90 -3.86
N ASN A 330 -3.07 9.65 -2.89
CA ASN A 330 -3.67 9.77 -1.57
C ASN A 330 -4.88 10.72 -1.62
N LEU A 331 -6.07 10.21 -1.33
CA LEU A 331 -7.31 10.98 -1.37
C LEU A 331 -7.39 12.03 -0.25
N ARG A 332 -6.71 11.84 0.88
CA ARG A 332 -6.73 12.77 2.03
C ARG A 332 -6.29 14.17 1.66
N TYR A 333 -5.40 14.31 0.67
CA TYR A 333 -4.87 15.59 0.19
C TYR A 333 -5.57 16.11 -1.07
N ARG A 334 -6.70 15.50 -1.47
CA ARG A 334 -7.45 15.86 -2.68
C ARG A 334 -8.81 16.44 -2.40
N PHE A 335 -9.35 16.20 -1.19
CA PHE A 335 -10.64 16.71 -0.76
C PHE A 335 -10.44 17.65 0.42
N LYS A 336 -10.91 18.91 0.28
CA LYS A 336 -10.78 19.92 1.33
C LYS A 336 -11.35 19.46 2.66
N SER A 337 -12.47 18.72 2.64
CA SER A 337 -13.13 18.15 3.82
C SER A 337 -12.26 17.14 4.61
N LEU A 338 -11.22 16.56 3.96
CA LEU A 338 -10.31 15.62 4.60
C LEU A 338 -9.00 16.25 5.08
N MET A 339 -8.68 17.49 4.64
CA MET A 339 -7.41 18.15 4.97
C MET A 339 -7.44 18.88 6.32
N GLU A 340 -8.57 19.47 6.67
CA GLU A 340 -8.71 20.32 7.87
C GLU A 340 -9.36 19.50 9.00
N THR A 341 -8.59 18.66 9.69
CA THR A 341 -9.13 17.79 10.73
C THR A 341 -8.26 17.76 11.97
N ALA A 342 -8.89 17.62 13.14
CA ALA A 342 -8.23 17.49 14.45
C ALA A 342 -7.83 16.03 14.78
N GLY A 343 -7.69 15.17 13.79
CA GLY A 343 -7.35 13.75 13.98
C GLY A 343 -6.77 13.13 12.72
N VAL A 344 -6.74 11.81 12.65
CA VAL A 344 -6.14 11.07 11.54
C VAL A 344 -7.10 10.06 10.92
N TYR A 345 -7.12 9.98 9.61
CA TYR A 345 -7.81 8.91 8.86
C TYR A 345 -6.84 7.76 8.62
N THR A 346 -7.12 6.61 9.18
CA THR A 346 -6.26 5.42 9.09
C THR A 346 -6.73 4.40 8.05
N GLN A 347 -8.02 4.42 7.65
CA GLN A 347 -8.55 3.53 6.62
C GLN A 347 -7.84 3.74 5.27
N ASN A 348 -7.90 2.77 4.39
CA ASN A 348 -7.38 2.92 3.03
C ASN A 348 -8.13 4.06 2.31
N LEU A 349 -7.41 5.14 1.99
CA LEU A 349 -7.90 6.31 1.27
C LEU A 349 -6.95 6.64 0.13
N ALA A 350 -6.73 5.67 -0.73
CA ALA A 350 -5.87 5.80 -1.89
C ALA A 350 -6.55 5.24 -3.15
N THR A 351 -6.23 5.82 -4.28
CA THR A 351 -6.56 5.31 -5.61
C THR A 351 -5.32 5.33 -6.49
N ALA A 352 -5.43 4.94 -7.75
CA ALA A 352 -4.33 5.01 -8.69
C ALA A 352 -4.66 5.97 -9.85
N ALA A 353 -3.67 6.75 -10.27
CA ALA A 353 -3.63 7.40 -11.55
C ALA A 353 -2.81 6.56 -12.53
N TYR A 354 -3.24 6.50 -13.77
CA TYR A 354 -2.69 5.62 -14.79
C TYR A 354 -2.06 6.43 -15.91
N THR A 355 -0.84 6.05 -16.31
CA THR A 355 -0.19 6.61 -17.51
C THR A 355 -0.06 5.51 -18.55
N PHE A 356 -0.61 5.78 -19.74
CA PHE A 356 -0.63 4.83 -20.85
C PHE A 356 0.44 5.21 -21.87
N LEU A 357 1.46 4.37 -22.01
CA LEU A 357 2.60 4.61 -22.88
C LEU A 357 2.58 3.65 -24.06
N SER A 358 2.68 4.19 -25.26
CA SER A 358 2.90 3.36 -26.46
C SER A 358 4.27 2.66 -26.37
N PRO A 359 4.48 1.55 -27.08
CA PRO A 359 5.78 0.85 -27.10
C PRO A 359 6.96 1.74 -27.50
N ALA A 360 6.75 2.69 -28.42
CA ALA A 360 7.78 3.64 -28.83
C ALA A 360 8.10 4.64 -27.72
N MET A 361 7.06 5.24 -27.12
CA MET A 361 7.21 6.21 -26.03
C MET A 361 7.88 5.60 -24.81
N ALA A 362 7.47 4.39 -24.40
CA ALA A 362 8.03 3.73 -23.21
C ALA A 362 9.54 3.42 -23.33
N ARG A 363 10.08 3.38 -24.54
CA ARG A 363 11.52 3.19 -24.83
C ARG A 363 12.23 4.48 -25.20
N GLY A 364 11.51 5.59 -25.30
CA GLY A 364 12.03 6.88 -25.67
C GLY A 364 12.80 7.59 -24.55
N PRO A 365 13.05 8.90 -24.70
CA PRO A 365 13.63 9.75 -23.68
C PRO A 365 12.74 9.80 -22.42
N ILE A 366 13.35 9.95 -21.22
CA ILE A 366 12.61 9.94 -19.94
C ILE A 366 11.78 11.20 -19.71
N GLY A 367 12.20 12.35 -20.25
CA GLY A 367 11.48 13.61 -20.11
C GLY A 367 10.04 13.58 -20.62
N PRO A 368 9.80 13.18 -21.88
CA PRO A 368 8.46 12.99 -22.41
C PRO A 368 7.60 11.97 -21.64
N ILE A 369 8.20 10.88 -21.14
CA ILE A 369 7.49 9.89 -20.31
C ILE A 369 7.05 10.52 -18.98
N ALA A 370 7.97 11.23 -18.30
CA ALA A 370 7.69 11.92 -17.04
C ALA A 370 6.63 13.02 -17.21
N LEU A 371 6.69 13.77 -18.31
CA LEU A 371 5.70 14.80 -18.63
C LEU A 371 4.32 14.19 -18.87
N ALA A 372 4.24 13.10 -19.63
CA ALA A 372 3.00 12.36 -19.83
C ALA A 372 2.42 11.84 -18.52
N SER A 373 3.27 11.30 -17.63
CA SER A 373 2.86 10.87 -16.29
C SER A 373 2.23 12.04 -15.51
N ARG A 374 2.90 13.19 -15.46
CA ARG A 374 2.41 14.39 -14.79
C ARG A 374 1.08 14.88 -15.34
N GLN A 375 0.92 14.90 -16.67
CA GLN A 375 -0.30 15.31 -17.34
C GLN A 375 -1.47 14.35 -17.02
N HIS A 376 -1.24 13.04 -17.08
CA HIS A 376 -2.25 12.05 -16.73
C HIS A 376 -2.65 12.12 -15.26
N ILE A 377 -1.68 12.26 -14.34
CA ILE A 377 -1.97 12.45 -12.91
C ILE A 377 -2.82 13.69 -12.72
N LYS A 378 -2.43 14.83 -13.29
CA LYS A 378 -3.19 16.09 -13.18
C LYS A 378 -4.63 15.94 -13.68
N ALA A 379 -4.82 15.32 -14.84
CA ALA A 379 -6.14 15.12 -15.43
C ALA A 379 -7.03 14.18 -14.61
N GLN A 380 -6.47 13.09 -14.03
CA GLN A 380 -7.22 12.06 -13.33
C GLN A 380 -7.44 12.36 -11.83
N THR A 381 -6.76 13.36 -11.26
CA THR A 381 -6.81 13.64 -9.82
C THR A 381 -7.54 14.93 -9.47
N THR A 382 -8.34 15.46 -10.37
CA THR A 382 -9.32 16.51 -10.04
C THR A 382 -10.42 15.92 -9.14
N GLU A 383 -11.02 16.75 -8.30
CA GLU A 383 -12.07 16.27 -7.38
C GLU A 383 -13.24 15.59 -8.12
N PRO A 384 -13.78 16.10 -9.25
CA PRO A 384 -14.80 15.42 -10.02
C PRO A 384 -14.36 14.04 -10.55
N GLN A 385 -13.13 13.91 -11.06
CA GLN A 385 -12.60 12.64 -11.56
C GLN A 385 -12.41 11.60 -10.43
N LEU A 386 -11.95 12.05 -9.25
CA LEU A 386 -11.82 11.17 -8.08
C LEU A 386 -13.19 10.71 -7.57
N ARG A 387 -14.22 11.58 -7.59
CA ARG A 387 -15.60 11.18 -7.28
C ARG A 387 -16.13 10.18 -8.30
N ALA A 388 -15.85 10.38 -9.58
CA ALA A 388 -16.27 9.46 -10.65
C ALA A 388 -15.70 8.05 -10.47
N ILE A 389 -14.40 7.94 -10.15
CA ILE A 389 -13.78 6.61 -9.92
C ILE A 389 -14.31 5.95 -8.64
N MET A 390 -14.55 6.71 -7.57
CA MET A 390 -15.14 6.17 -6.33
C MET A 390 -16.58 5.69 -6.55
N ARG A 391 -17.41 6.42 -7.30
CA ARG A 391 -18.75 5.93 -7.71
C ARG A 391 -18.66 4.62 -8.49
N THR A 392 -17.70 4.52 -9.38
CA THR A 392 -17.47 3.27 -10.14
C THR A 392 -17.13 2.12 -9.21
N LEU A 393 -16.24 2.33 -8.23
CA LEU A 393 -15.87 1.31 -7.23
C LEU A 393 -17.05 0.86 -6.38
N ILE A 394 -17.89 1.78 -5.94
CA ILE A 394 -19.11 1.46 -5.19
C ILE A 394 -20.05 0.59 -6.03
N ALA A 395 -20.33 1.00 -7.28
CA ALA A 395 -21.20 0.25 -8.19
C ALA A 395 -20.69 -1.16 -8.50
N GLU A 396 -19.37 -1.33 -8.66
CA GLU A 396 -18.76 -2.64 -8.90
C GLU A 396 -18.82 -3.53 -7.66
N LYS A 397 -18.66 -2.96 -6.47
CA LYS A 397 -18.79 -3.73 -5.21
C LYS A 397 -20.21 -4.29 -5.04
N GLU A 398 -21.24 -3.55 -5.41
CA GLU A 398 -22.61 -4.03 -5.38
C GLU A 398 -22.82 -5.23 -6.32
N LYS A 399 -22.09 -5.27 -7.43
CA LYS A 399 -22.07 -6.39 -8.39
C LYS A 399 -21.12 -7.53 -7.98
N LYS A 400 -20.42 -7.42 -6.83
CA LYS A 400 -19.36 -8.34 -6.37
C LYS A 400 -18.14 -8.41 -7.28
N ASP A 401 -17.94 -7.43 -8.15
CA ASP A 401 -16.74 -7.30 -8.99
C ASP A 401 -16.03 -5.99 -8.61
N THR A 402 -14.99 -6.11 -7.80
CA THR A 402 -14.19 -4.96 -7.34
C THR A 402 -12.89 -4.77 -8.14
N THR A 403 -12.71 -5.58 -9.20
CA THR A 403 -11.49 -5.52 -10.00
C THR A 403 -11.61 -4.42 -11.06
N LEU A 404 -10.94 -3.30 -10.82
CA LEU A 404 -10.78 -2.25 -11.82
C LEU A 404 -9.38 -2.32 -12.42
N LEU A 405 -9.30 -2.73 -13.67
CA LEU A 405 -8.07 -2.76 -14.46
C LEU A 405 -8.20 -1.81 -15.65
N PHE A 406 -7.14 -1.03 -15.88
CA PHE A 406 -7.11 -0.06 -16.97
C PHE A 406 -5.86 -0.26 -17.83
N GLY A 407 -5.98 -0.06 -19.13
CA GLY A 407 -4.90 -0.18 -20.10
C GLY A 407 -5.23 -1.06 -21.28
N GLU A 408 -4.24 -1.80 -21.77
CA GLU A 408 -4.38 -2.74 -22.89
C GLU A 408 -4.21 -4.18 -22.39
N PRO A 409 -4.94 -5.18 -22.94
CA PRO A 409 -4.85 -6.57 -22.47
C PRO A 409 -3.44 -7.18 -22.54
N ASN A 410 -2.59 -6.64 -23.40
CA ASN A 410 -1.21 -7.10 -23.62
C ASN A 410 -0.15 -6.14 -23.08
N MET A 411 -0.50 -5.28 -22.12
CA MET A 411 0.42 -4.30 -21.53
C MET A 411 1.41 -4.91 -20.54
N LEU A 412 2.52 -4.20 -20.31
CA LEU A 412 3.34 -4.32 -19.11
C LEU A 412 2.79 -3.36 -18.05
N SER A 413 2.58 -3.85 -16.84
CA SER A 413 2.13 -3.02 -15.72
C SER A 413 3.30 -2.69 -14.80
N VAL A 414 3.43 -1.41 -14.45
CA VAL A 414 4.48 -0.90 -13.56
C VAL A 414 3.80 -0.11 -12.45
N GLY A 415 3.91 -0.57 -11.20
CA GLY A 415 3.42 0.14 -10.02
C GLY A 415 4.50 1.04 -9.42
N GLY A 416 4.12 2.24 -8.97
CA GLY A 416 4.95 3.21 -8.26
C GLY A 416 4.21 3.86 -7.10
#